data_e972c440230581940cb4e9df6cd301ca
#
_entry.id   e972c440230581940cb4e9df6cd301ca
#
_cell.length_a   1.000
_cell.length_b   1.000
_cell.length_c   1.000
_cell.angle_alpha   90.00
_cell.angle_beta   90.00
_cell.angle_gamma   90.00
#
_symmetry.space_group_name_H-M   'P 1'
#
loop_
_entity.id
_entity.type
_entity.pdbx_description
1 polymer ?
#
loop_
_entity_poly.entity_id
_entity_poly.type
_entity_poly.pdbx_seq_one_letter_code
_entity_poly.pdbx_strand_id
1 'polypeptide(L)'
;MATILNRYDSIMAMNVCGMIEFAEDPMKMARHLEHHMEDDISKTKREGNVLIGEIEKLEDDMSVPNAEALLIAKKAELMKLHEIHVKLQDQLHQITAMKHAIYEAHYRKK
;
A
#
# COMPACT_ATOMS: atom_id res chain seq x y z
N MET A 1 -2.41 12.44 -13.36
CA MET A 1 -2.62 12.31 -11.92
C MET A 1 -1.70 11.27 -11.33
N ALA A 2 -1.09 11.56 -10.19
CA ALA A 2 -0.28 10.58 -9.50
C ALA A 2 -1.20 9.52 -8.87
N THR A 3 -1.07 8.27 -9.29
CA THR A 3 -1.80 7.16 -8.72
C THR A 3 -0.87 6.37 -7.79
N ILE A 4 -1.42 5.52 -6.94
CA ILE A 4 -0.58 4.69 -6.08
C ILE A 4 0.25 3.70 -6.90
N LEU A 5 -0.24 3.32 -8.09
CA LEU A 5 0.52 2.47 -9.02
C LEU A 5 1.85 3.11 -9.44
N ASN A 6 1.89 4.43 -9.58
CA ASN A 6 3.12 5.15 -9.93
C ASN A 6 4.18 5.05 -8.83
N ARG A 7 3.78 4.68 -7.62
CA ARG A 7 4.66 4.53 -6.48
C ARG A 7 4.97 3.06 -6.15
N TYR A 8 4.59 2.15 -7.06
CA TYR A 8 4.77 0.71 -6.85
C TYR A 8 6.20 0.35 -6.42
N ASP A 9 7.19 0.79 -7.19
CA ASP A 9 8.59 0.44 -6.92
C ASP A 9 9.06 0.97 -5.56
N SER A 10 8.72 2.23 -5.23
CA SER A 10 9.12 2.81 -3.96
C SER A 10 8.40 2.17 -2.78
N ILE A 11 7.13 1.79 -2.94
CA ILE A 11 6.39 1.09 -1.89
C ILE A 11 7.00 -0.30 -1.65
N MET A 12 7.29 -1.05 -2.72
CA MET A 12 7.85 -2.39 -2.59
C MET A 12 9.27 -2.38 -2.01
N ALA A 13 10.02 -1.30 -2.21
CA ALA A 13 11.38 -1.15 -1.69
C ALA A 13 11.44 -0.55 -0.27
N MET A 14 10.32 -0.07 0.26
CA MET A 14 10.31 0.61 1.55
C MET A 14 10.66 -0.32 2.71
N ASN A 15 11.52 0.15 3.62
CA ASN A 15 11.92 -0.56 4.83
C ASN A 15 11.49 0.27 6.05
N VAL A 16 10.28 0.05 6.54
CA VAL A 16 9.72 0.81 7.66
C VAL A 16 10.49 0.55 8.96
N CYS A 17 10.95 -0.68 9.17
CA CYS A 17 11.71 -1.01 10.37
C CYS A 17 13.02 -0.22 10.45
N GLY A 18 13.75 -0.14 9.33
CA GLY A 18 14.97 0.65 9.26
C GLY A 18 14.71 2.13 9.47
N MET A 19 13.64 2.65 8.88
CA MET A 19 13.26 4.07 9.05
C MET A 19 12.98 4.40 10.52
N ILE A 20 12.31 3.50 11.23
CA ILE A 20 12.00 3.69 12.65
C ILE A 20 13.26 3.56 13.51
N GLU A 21 14.08 2.53 13.26
CA GLU A 21 15.30 2.26 14.02
C GLU A 21 16.30 3.40 13.95
N PHE A 22 16.44 4.05 12.80
CA PHE A 22 17.40 5.13 12.59
C PHE A 22 16.82 6.53 12.82
N ALA A 23 15.57 6.63 13.23
CA ALA A 23 14.95 7.93 13.50
C ALA A 23 15.42 8.49 14.85
N GLU A 24 15.50 9.81 14.93
CA GLU A 24 15.82 10.50 16.19
C GLU A 24 14.75 10.24 17.25
N ASP A 25 13.48 10.24 16.81
CA ASP A 25 12.34 9.91 17.67
C ASP A 25 11.60 8.73 17.04
N PRO A 26 11.95 7.49 17.42
CA PRO A 26 11.36 6.30 16.80
C PRO A 26 9.83 6.21 16.94
N MET A 27 9.27 6.58 18.08
CA MET A 27 7.82 6.52 18.28
C MET A 27 7.09 7.52 17.37
N LYS A 28 7.63 8.73 17.24
CA LYS A 28 7.06 9.75 16.35
C LYS A 28 7.13 9.30 14.89
N MET A 29 8.25 8.72 14.49
CA MET A 29 8.41 8.17 13.14
C MET A 29 7.42 7.03 12.89
N ALA A 30 7.26 6.12 13.85
CA ALA A 30 6.31 5.00 13.74
C ALA A 30 4.88 5.50 13.54
N ARG A 31 4.45 6.51 14.30
CA ARG A 31 3.11 7.11 14.16
C ARG A 31 2.93 7.79 12.81
N HIS A 32 3.95 8.50 12.35
CA HIS A 32 3.93 9.15 11.03
C HIS A 32 3.76 8.12 9.92
N LEU A 33 4.55 7.04 9.97
CA LEU A 33 4.48 5.97 8.98
C LEU A 33 3.14 5.23 9.05
N GLU A 34 2.60 5.03 10.24
CA GLU A 34 1.29 4.39 10.42
C GLU A 34 0.20 5.16 9.68
N HIS A 35 0.12 6.47 9.87
CA HIS A 35 -0.85 7.31 9.16
C HIS A 35 -0.64 7.28 7.66
N HIS A 36 0.61 7.33 7.22
CA HIS A 36 0.95 7.27 5.80
C HIS A 36 0.50 5.95 5.17
N MET A 37 0.74 4.82 5.87
CA MET A 37 0.33 3.49 5.39
C MET A 37 -1.20 3.38 5.34
N GLU A 38 -1.90 3.90 6.34
CA GLU A 38 -3.38 3.88 6.36
C GLU A 38 -3.96 4.67 5.20
N ASP A 39 -3.40 5.84 4.91
CA ASP A 39 -3.82 6.66 3.77
C ASP A 39 -3.57 5.93 2.44
N ASP A 40 -2.41 5.31 2.30
CA ASP A 40 -2.05 4.56 1.09
C ASP A 40 -2.95 3.34 0.91
N ILE A 41 -3.31 2.66 2.00
CA ILE A 41 -4.26 1.53 1.95
C ILE A 41 -5.61 2.01 1.43
N SER A 42 -6.09 3.15 1.93
CA SER A 42 -7.36 3.74 1.47
C SER A 42 -7.32 4.09 -0.02
N LYS A 43 -6.21 4.69 -0.48
CA LYS A 43 -6.01 5.01 -1.90
C LYS A 43 -6.00 3.75 -2.76
N THR A 44 -5.31 2.70 -2.30
CA THR A 44 -5.23 1.42 -3.00
C THR A 44 -6.60 0.81 -3.18
N LYS A 45 -7.43 0.83 -2.15
CA LYS A 45 -8.82 0.31 -2.21
C LYS A 45 -9.67 1.09 -3.21
N ARG A 46 -9.56 2.42 -3.21
CA ARG A 46 -10.32 3.27 -4.14
C ARG A 46 -9.91 3.01 -5.60
N GLU A 47 -8.62 2.97 -5.86
CA GLU A 47 -8.11 2.69 -7.21
C GLU A 47 -8.48 1.28 -7.66
N GLY A 48 -8.44 0.31 -6.76
CA GLY A 48 -8.86 -1.06 -7.04
C GLY A 48 -10.34 -1.14 -7.42
N ASN A 49 -11.20 -0.43 -6.70
CA ASN A 49 -12.64 -0.40 -7.01
C ASN A 49 -12.91 0.21 -8.37
N VAL A 50 -12.20 1.28 -8.74
CA VAL A 50 -12.31 1.89 -10.07
C VAL A 50 -11.91 0.90 -11.16
N LEU A 51 -10.77 0.20 -10.99
CA LEU A 51 -10.30 -0.80 -11.94
C LEU A 51 -11.27 -1.97 -12.09
N ILE A 52 -11.84 -2.44 -10.99
CA ILE A 52 -12.82 -3.52 -11.02
C ILE A 52 -14.03 -3.10 -11.86
N GLY A 53 -14.52 -1.87 -11.65
CA GLY A 53 -15.64 -1.33 -12.44
C GLY A 53 -15.30 -1.23 -13.92
N GLU A 54 -14.11 -0.78 -14.25
CA GLU A 54 -13.65 -0.70 -15.66
C GLU A 54 -13.51 -2.07 -16.30
N ILE A 55 -13.00 -3.05 -15.55
CA ILE A 55 -12.86 -4.44 -16.02
C ILE A 55 -14.25 -5.03 -16.30
N GLU A 56 -15.20 -4.85 -15.39
CA GLU A 56 -16.57 -5.34 -15.55
C GLU A 56 -17.23 -4.75 -16.80
N LYS A 57 -17.04 -3.46 -17.04
CA LYS A 57 -17.57 -2.80 -18.24
C LYS A 57 -16.96 -3.38 -19.52
N LEU A 58 -15.67 -3.66 -19.54
CA LEU A 58 -15.00 -4.26 -20.69
C LEU A 58 -15.47 -5.70 -20.91
N GLU A 59 -15.66 -6.46 -19.85
CA GLU A 59 -16.16 -7.83 -19.95
C GLU A 59 -17.59 -7.89 -20.47
N ASP A 60 -18.41 -6.89 -20.12
CA ASP A 60 -19.80 -6.80 -20.60
C ASP A 60 -19.90 -6.32 -22.04
N ASP A 61 -18.94 -5.53 -22.53
CA ASP A 61 -18.95 -4.97 -23.89
C ASP A 61 -17.56 -5.08 -24.53
N MET A 62 -17.35 -6.19 -25.21
CA MET A 62 -16.10 -6.47 -25.92
C MET A 62 -16.05 -5.84 -27.34
N SER A 63 -17.05 -5.01 -27.69
CA SER A 63 -17.09 -4.32 -28.99
C SER A 63 -16.14 -3.12 -29.04
N VAL A 64 -15.64 -2.66 -27.91
CA VAL A 64 -14.68 -1.57 -27.84
C VAL A 64 -13.39 -1.96 -28.57
N PRO A 65 -12.80 -1.08 -29.42
CA PRO A 65 -11.52 -1.39 -30.05
C PRO A 65 -10.44 -1.73 -29.03
N ASN A 66 -9.70 -2.79 -29.30
CA ASN A 66 -8.63 -3.28 -28.41
C ASN A 66 -9.13 -3.71 -27.02
N ALA A 67 -10.40 -4.13 -26.90
CA ALA A 67 -10.99 -4.52 -25.63
C ALA A 67 -10.17 -5.61 -24.93
N GLU A 68 -9.70 -6.62 -25.64
CA GLU A 68 -8.87 -7.69 -25.06
C GLU A 68 -7.56 -7.16 -24.49
N ALA A 69 -6.87 -6.31 -25.26
CA ALA A 69 -5.59 -5.73 -24.79
C ALA A 69 -5.79 -4.84 -23.57
N LEU A 70 -6.86 -4.03 -23.58
CA LEU A 70 -7.21 -3.19 -22.44
C LEU A 70 -7.56 -4.01 -21.20
N LEU A 71 -8.30 -5.11 -21.40
CA LEU A 71 -8.69 -5.99 -20.31
C LEU A 71 -7.46 -6.64 -19.65
N ILE A 72 -6.53 -7.14 -20.47
CA ILE A 72 -5.27 -7.72 -19.97
C ILE A 72 -4.47 -6.68 -19.19
N ALA A 73 -4.33 -5.46 -19.72
CA ALA A 73 -3.59 -4.38 -19.09
C ALA A 73 -4.22 -4.00 -17.75
N LYS A 74 -5.54 -3.87 -17.69
CA LYS A 74 -6.25 -3.49 -16.45
C LYS A 74 -6.17 -4.59 -15.40
N LYS A 75 -6.25 -5.85 -15.79
CA LYS A 75 -6.08 -6.99 -14.87
C LYS A 75 -4.66 -7.02 -14.31
N ALA A 76 -3.65 -6.71 -15.12
CA ALA A 76 -2.26 -6.62 -14.66
C ALA A 76 -2.10 -5.48 -13.63
N GLU A 77 -2.71 -4.33 -13.87
CA GLU A 77 -2.72 -3.22 -12.92
C GLU A 77 -3.39 -3.60 -11.60
N LEU A 78 -4.51 -4.33 -11.68
CA LEU A 78 -5.22 -4.80 -10.49
C LEU A 78 -4.36 -5.75 -9.66
N MET A 79 -3.59 -6.63 -10.31
CA MET A 79 -2.64 -7.51 -9.63
C MET A 79 -1.57 -6.72 -8.90
N LYS A 80 -1.04 -5.67 -9.52
CA LYS A 80 -0.06 -4.79 -8.87
C LYS A 80 -0.65 -4.06 -7.66
N LEU A 81 -1.90 -3.61 -7.77
CA LEU A 81 -2.61 -3.00 -6.63
C LEU A 81 -2.77 -3.99 -5.48
N HIS A 82 -3.06 -5.25 -5.80
CA HIS A 82 -3.15 -6.29 -4.77
C HIS A 82 -1.80 -6.48 -4.07
N GLU A 83 -0.71 -6.53 -4.82
CA GLU A 83 0.65 -6.63 -4.25
C GLU A 83 0.96 -5.44 -3.34
N ILE A 84 0.60 -4.22 -3.77
CA ILE A 84 0.76 -3.02 -2.96
C ILE A 84 -0.04 -3.14 -1.66
N HIS A 85 -1.29 -3.59 -1.76
CA HIS A 85 -2.15 -3.75 -0.59
C HIS A 85 -1.55 -4.71 0.44
N VAL A 86 -1.08 -5.87 -0.02
CA VAL A 86 -0.44 -6.86 0.85
C VAL A 86 0.82 -6.27 1.50
N LYS A 87 1.65 -5.58 0.73
CA LYS A 87 2.87 -4.97 1.24
C LYS A 87 2.58 -3.90 2.29
N LEU A 88 1.59 -3.04 2.03
CA LEU A 88 1.21 -1.98 2.97
C LEU A 88 0.66 -2.56 4.27
N GLN A 89 -0.15 -3.61 4.20
CA GLN A 89 -0.66 -4.27 5.40
C GLN A 89 0.45 -4.93 6.20
N ASP A 90 1.40 -5.57 5.52
CA ASP A 90 2.55 -6.16 6.18
C ASP A 90 3.40 -5.09 6.89
N GLN A 91 3.65 -3.97 6.21
CA GLN A 91 4.37 -2.85 6.80
C GLN A 91 3.64 -2.26 8.01
N LEU A 92 2.33 -2.16 7.94
CA LEU A 92 1.52 -1.66 9.04
C LEU A 92 1.63 -2.59 10.27
N HIS A 93 1.62 -3.90 10.05
CA HIS A 93 1.85 -4.88 11.12
C HIS A 93 3.24 -4.72 11.74
N GLN A 94 4.27 -4.51 10.92
CA GLN A 94 5.63 -4.27 11.38
C GLN A 94 5.72 -3.00 12.23
N ILE A 95 5.06 -1.93 11.80
CA ILE A 95 5.01 -0.66 12.55
C ILE A 95 4.36 -0.88 13.90
N THR A 96 3.24 -1.59 13.94
CA THR A 96 2.52 -1.89 15.19
C THR A 96 3.41 -2.67 16.16
N ALA A 97 4.12 -3.68 15.65
CA ALA A 97 5.06 -4.48 16.47
C ALA A 97 6.20 -3.61 17.00
N MET A 98 6.73 -2.72 16.18
CA MET A 98 7.81 -1.82 16.61
C MET A 98 7.34 -0.79 17.62
N LYS A 99 6.14 -0.24 17.48
CA LYS A 99 5.53 0.65 18.48
C LYS A 99 5.42 -0.04 19.83
N HIS A 100 4.97 -1.30 19.79
CA HIS A 100 4.84 -2.10 21.02
C HIS A 100 6.21 -2.33 21.67
N ALA A 101 7.23 -2.69 20.89
CA ALA A 101 8.59 -2.91 21.37
C ALA A 101 9.19 -1.64 21.98
N ILE A 102 8.99 -0.50 21.33
CA ILE A 102 9.46 0.81 21.80
C ILE A 102 8.79 1.16 23.14
N TYR A 103 7.48 0.98 23.21
CA TYR A 103 6.69 1.24 24.41
C TYR A 103 7.18 0.36 25.56
N GLU A 104 7.34 -0.94 25.34
CA GLU A 104 7.82 -1.88 26.36
C GLU A 104 9.23 -1.53 26.84
N ALA A 105 10.14 -1.23 25.91
CA ALA A 105 11.51 -0.86 26.27
C ALA A 105 11.55 0.41 27.11
N HIS A 106 10.70 1.38 26.82
CA HIS A 106 10.64 2.64 27.54
C HIS A 106 10.07 2.47 28.96
N TYR A 107 8.99 1.70 29.10
CA TYR A 107 8.28 1.55 30.38
C TYR A 107 8.82 0.46 31.28
N ARG A 108 9.42 -0.59 30.72
CA ARG A 108 10.01 -1.68 31.54
C ARG A 108 11.31 -1.30 32.24
N LYS A 109 12.01 -0.30 31.77
CA LYS A 109 13.27 0.17 32.38
C LYS A 109 13.05 1.01 33.64
N LYS A 110 11.83 1.29 33.97
CA LYS A 110 11.46 1.96 35.18
C LYS A 110 11.09 0.95 36.25
#